data_b88314cb49ba354e770f73e4af0fb4c3
#
_entry.id   b88314cb49ba354e770f73e4af0fb4c3
#
_cell.length_a   1.000
_cell.length_b   1.000
_cell.length_c   1.000
_cell.angle_alpha   90.00
_cell.angle_beta   90.00
_cell.angle_gamma   90.00
#
_symmetry.space_group_name_H-M   'P 1'
#
loop_
_entity.id
_entity.type
_entity.pdbx_description
1 polymer ?
#
loop_
_entity_poly.entity_id
_entity_poly.type
_entity_poly.pdbx_seq_one_letter_code
_entity_poly.pdbx_strand_id
1 'polypeptide(L)'
;MDNIPNCPFVMVSNHQSPWESFFLQTLFLPTSSVMKKEILIIPFFGWAISRLKPISINRKLKVESMKKVVQIGGKRIRSGYAVLVFPEGTRNKPNEGIGKFGNSCGVLASNESVPIIPICHNSGKYWINKSFKKKRGDIDVIIGKPILGTDPKTITGEAYSWISKTYMQIC
;
A
#
# COMPACT_ATOMS: atom_id res chain seq x y z
N MET A 1 -10.59 11.70 10.88
CA MET A 1 -10.01 11.63 9.51
C MET A 1 -9.17 12.86 9.16
N ASP A 2 -8.67 13.53 10.17
CA ASP A 2 -8.00 14.84 10.05
C ASP A 2 -6.60 14.81 9.40
N ASN A 3 -6.06 13.61 9.17
CA ASN A 3 -4.73 13.43 8.56
C ASN A 3 -4.75 13.28 7.03
N ILE A 4 -5.91 13.45 6.38
CA ILE A 4 -6.03 13.19 4.95
C ILE A 4 -5.94 14.51 4.19
N PRO A 5 -4.96 14.67 3.29
CA PRO A 5 -4.83 15.88 2.49
C PRO A 5 -5.93 15.98 1.42
N ASN A 6 -6.27 17.21 1.03
CA ASN A 6 -7.19 17.49 -0.09
C ASN A 6 -6.53 17.37 -1.47
N CYS A 7 -5.39 16.72 -1.57
CA CYS A 7 -4.65 16.50 -2.81
C CYS A 7 -4.37 15.01 -2.99
N PRO A 8 -4.04 14.53 -4.20
CA PRO A 8 -3.57 13.17 -4.40
C PRO A 8 -2.33 12.85 -3.55
N PHE A 9 -2.20 11.61 -3.11
CA PHE A 9 -1.14 11.16 -2.22
C PHE A 9 -0.77 9.69 -2.45
N VAL A 10 0.33 9.27 -1.87
CA VAL A 10 0.77 7.87 -1.85
C VAL A 10 0.38 7.25 -0.51
N MET A 11 -0.51 6.26 -0.52
CA MET A 11 -0.78 5.42 0.66
C MET A 11 0.27 4.34 0.78
N VAL A 12 0.87 4.22 1.95
CA VAL A 12 1.85 3.18 2.27
C VAL A 12 1.35 2.39 3.46
N SER A 13 1.21 1.08 3.30
CA SER A 13 0.69 0.22 4.37
C SER A 13 1.49 -1.06 4.50
N ASN A 14 1.47 -1.66 5.69
CA ASN A 14 1.93 -3.02 5.92
C ASN A 14 1.05 -4.03 5.15
N HIS A 15 1.61 -5.21 4.87
CA HIS A 15 0.97 -6.21 4.01
C HIS A 15 0.95 -7.58 4.68
N GLN A 16 -0.22 -8.06 5.15
CA GLN A 16 -0.33 -9.28 5.94
C GLN A 16 -1.48 -10.19 5.52
N SER A 17 -2.59 -9.63 5.00
CA SER A 17 -3.77 -10.40 4.66
C SER A 17 -4.39 -9.99 3.31
N PRO A 18 -5.33 -10.75 2.76
CA PRO A 18 -6.12 -10.26 1.63
C PRO A 18 -7.04 -9.09 1.98
N TRP A 19 -7.47 -8.96 3.24
CA TRP A 19 -8.46 -7.99 3.72
C TRP A 19 -8.05 -6.54 3.40
N GLU A 20 -6.82 -6.15 3.75
CA GLU A 20 -6.36 -4.77 3.55
C GLU A 20 -6.33 -4.38 2.08
N SER A 21 -6.10 -5.35 1.18
CA SER A 21 -6.09 -5.08 -0.26
C SER A 21 -7.46 -4.66 -0.79
N PHE A 22 -8.55 -5.05 -0.12
CA PHE A 22 -9.91 -4.62 -0.44
C PHE A 22 -10.28 -3.36 0.32
N PHE A 23 -10.11 -3.39 1.65
CA PHE A 23 -10.56 -2.32 2.52
C PHE A 23 -9.86 -0.98 2.24
N LEU A 24 -8.52 -0.98 2.13
CA LEU A 24 -7.78 0.28 1.93
C LEU A 24 -8.10 0.98 0.61
N GLN A 25 -8.55 0.24 -0.41
CA GLN A 25 -8.99 0.83 -1.67
C GLN A 25 -10.32 1.59 -1.56
N THR A 26 -11.12 1.30 -0.53
CA THR A 26 -12.42 1.98 -0.31
C THR A 26 -12.30 3.21 0.58
N LEU A 27 -11.19 3.37 1.30
CA LEU A 27 -10.99 4.52 2.20
C LEU A 27 -10.92 5.86 1.45
N PHE A 28 -10.31 5.83 0.26
CA PHE A 28 -10.09 7.05 -0.54
C PHE A 28 -10.41 6.75 -1.99
N LEU A 29 -11.29 7.55 -2.58
CA LEU A 29 -11.71 7.38 -3.97
C LEU A 29 -11.42 8.65 -4.77
N PRO A 30 -10.83 8.51 -5.96
CA PRO A 30 -10.40 7.26 -6.60
C PRO A 30 -9.02 6.78 -6.13
N THR A 31 -8.86 5.47 -5.93
CA THR A 31 -7.58 4.84 -5.57
C THR A 31 -7.11 3.86 -6.64
N SER A 32 -5.82 3.91 -6.98
CA SER A 32 -5.13 2.95 -7.82
C SER A 32 -4.11 2.15 -7.01
N SER A 33 -4.27 0.84 -6.87
CA SER A 33 -3.38 0.00 -6.07
C SER A 33 -2.32 -0.72 -6.90
N VAL A 34 -1.12 -0.87 -6.32
CA VAL A 34 -0.06 -1.71 -6.89
C VAL A 34 -0.37 -3.16 -6.60
N MET A 35 -0.48 -3.99 -7.65
CA MET A 35 -0.81 -5.40 -7.49
C MET A 35 -0.05 -6.31 -8.46
N LYS A 36 -0.05 -7.60 -8.16
CA LYS A 36 0.56 -8.63 -9.00
C LYS A 36 -0.22 -8.80 -10.30
N LYS A 37 0.47 -8.83 -11.46
CA LYS A 37 -0.17 -8.93 -12.79
C LYS A 37 -1.05 -10.17 -12.95
N GLU A 38 -0.69 -11.28 -12.30
CA GLU A 38 -1.43 -12.54 -12.37
C GLU A 38 -2.84 -12.45 -11.78
N ILE A 39 -3.13 -11.46 -10.95
CA ILE A 39 -4.47 -11.21 -10.41
C ILE A 39 -5.44 -10.79 -11.52
N LEU A 40 -4.95 -10.05 -12.51
CA LEU A 40 -5.77 -9.55 -13.62
C LEU A 40 -6.18 -10.64 -14.63
N ILE A 41 -5.52 -11.80 -14.58
CA ILE A 41 -5.81 -12.94 -15.48
C ILE A 41 -6.98 -13.80 -14.94
N ILE A 42 -7.35 -13.65 -13.66
CA ILE A 42 -8.44 -14.41 -13.05
C ILE A 42 -9.77 -13.95 -13.69
N PRO A 43 -10.50 -14.87 -14.34
CA PRO A 43 -11.78 -14.54 -14.98
C PRO A 43 -12.75 -13.87 -14.01
N PHE A 44 -13.57 -12.96 -14.49
CA PHE A 44 -14.53 -12.12 -13.74
C PHE A 44 -13.86 -11.22 -12.70
N PHE A 45 -13.08 -11.79 -11.78
CA PHE A 45 -12.40 -11.04 -10.72
C PHE A 45 -11.36 -10.05 -11.27
N GLY A 46 -10.48 -10.52 -12.16
CA GLY A 46 -9.48 -9.67 -12.83
C GLY A 46 -10.13 -8.58 -13.67
N TRP A 47 -11.23 -8.88 -14.35
CA TRP A 47 -11.99 -7.89 -15.14
C TRP A 47 -12.61 -6.81 -14.24
N ALA A 48 -13.21 -7.19 -13.11
CA ALA A 48 -13.74 -6.24 -12.13
C ALA A 48 -12.63 -5.34 -11.58
N ILE A 49 -11.52 -5.94 -11.12
CA ILE A 49 -10.37 -5.20 -10.57
C ILE A 49 -9.73 -4.27 -11.61
N SER A 50 -9.71 -4.64 -12.90
CA SER A 50 -9.14 -3.81 -13.97
C SER A 50 -9.83 -2.44 -14.09
N ARG A 51 -11.11 -2.36 -13.71
CA ARG A 51 -11.87 -1.09 -13.70
C ARG A 51 -11.34 -0.09 -12.67
N LEU A 52 -10.68 -0.55 -11.62
CA LEU A 52 -10.00 0.30 -10.62
C LEU A 52 -8.66 0.84 -11.13
N LYS A 53 -8.31 0.59 -12.39
CA LYS A 53 -7.08 1.05 -13.06
C LYS A 53 -5.81 0.74 -12.24
N PRO A 54 -5.59 -0.50 -11.78
CA PRO A 54 -4.47 -0.86 -10.92
C PRO A 54 -3.13 -0.72 -11.65
N ILE A 55 -2.06 -0.64 -10.86
CA ILE A 55 -0.68 -0.67 -11.34
C ILE A 55 -0.20 -2.12 -11.24
N SER A 56 -0.30 -2.86 -12.35
CA SER A 56 0.07 -4.28 -12.38
C SER A 56 1.58 -4.46 -12.56
N ILE A 57 2.22 -5.21 -11.66
CA ILE A 57 3.66 -5.45 -11.67
C ILE A 57 4.01 -6.93 -11.72
N ASN A 58 5.21 -7.24 -12.24
CA ASN A 58 5.83 -8.55 -12.12
C ASN A 58 6.86 -8.52 -10.99
N ARG A 59 6.50 -9.04 -9.82
CA ARG A 59 7.36 -8.99 -8.62
C ARG A 59 8.72 -9.68 -8.77
N LYS A 60 8.90 -10.54 -9.78
CA LYS A 60 10.20 -11.16 -10.09
C LYS A 60 11.18 -10.16 -10.69
N LEU A 61 10.68 -9.13 -11.37
CA LEU A 61 11.46 -8.09 -12.06
C LEU A 61 11.45 -6.81 -11.22
N LYS A 62 12.25 -6.77 -10.15
CA LYS A 62 12.21 -5.69 -9.14
C LYS A 62 12.43 -4.30 -9.75
N VAL A 63 13.44 -4.14 -10.59
CA VAL A 63 13.79 -2.84 -11.20
C VAL A 63 12.69 -2.35 -12.14
N GLU A 64 12.19 -3.23 -13.02
CA GLU A 64 11.09 -2.91 -13.93
C GLU A 64 9.80 -2.59 -13.18
N SER A 65 9.50 -3.35 -12.12
CA SER A 65 8.36 -3.11 -11.27
C SER A 65 8.43 -1.75 -10.60
N MET A 66 9.59 -1.36 -10.08
CA MET A 66 9.81 -0.03 -9.50
C MET A 66 9.60 1.07 -10.55
N LYS A 67 10.22 0.96 -11.73
CA LYS A 67 10.03 1.91 -12.83
C LYS A 67 8.56 2.05 -13.21
N LYS A 68 7.85 0.91 -13.29
CA LYS A 68 6.42 0.88 -13.63
C LYS A 68 5.55 1.54 -12.55
N VAL A 69 5.84 1.30 -11.27
CA VAL A 69 5.14 1.97 -10.15
C VAL A 69 5.32 3.47 -10.24
N VAL A 70 6.54 3.96 -10.45
CA VAL A 70 6.83 5.40 -10.55
C VAL A 70 6.14 6.01 -11.78
N GLN A 71 6.29 5.40 -12.94
CA GLN A 71 5.77 5.95 -14.20
C GLN A 71 4.22 5.95 -14.24
N ILE A 72 3.60 4.81 -13.93
CA ILE A 72 2.12 4.70 -13.99
C ILE A 72 1.50 5.37 -12.76
N GLY A 73 2.13 5.21 -11.59
CA GLY A 73 1.70 5.87 -10.35
C GLY A 73 1.69 7.39 -10.51
N GLY A 74 2.72 7.97 -11.09
CA GLY A 74 2.76 9.41 -11.40
C GLY A 74 1.61 9.84 -12.31
N LYS A 75 1.33 9.07 -13.38
CA LYS A 75 0.15 9.35 -14.23
C LYS A 75 -1.18 9.29 -13.43
N ARG A 76 -1.29 8.35 -12.48
CA ARG A 76 -2.48 8.24 -11.62
C ARG A 76 -2.64 9.44 -10.69
N ILE A 77 -1.54 9.83 -10.03
CA ILE A 77 -1.50 11.01 -9.14
C ILE A 77 -1.91 12.27 -9.90
N ARG A 78 -1.32 12.52 -11.07
CA ARG A 78 -1.68 13.68 -11.92
C ARG A 78 -3.12 13.63 -12.44
N SER A 79 -3.75 12.44 -12.45
CA SER A 79 -5.16 12.25 -12.78
C SER A 79 -6.08 12.29 -11.55
N GLY A 80 -5.60 12.71 -10.37
CA GLY A 80 -6.40 12.87 -9.15
C GLY A 80 -6.57 11.59 -8.33
N TYR A 81 -5.84 10.50 -8.63
CA TYR A 81 -5.92 9.25 -7.86
C TYR A 81 -4.96 9.26 -6.69
N ALA A 82 -5.38 8.71 -5.55
CA ALA A 82 -4.45 8.19 -4.56
C ALA A 82 -3.80 6.89 -5.07
N VAL A 83 -2.55 6.63 -4.70
CA VAL A 83 -1.84 5.40 -5.09
C VAL A 83 -1.50 4.57 -3.86
N LEU A 84 -2.08 3.35 -3.76
CA LEU A 84 -1.82 2.42 -2.67
C LEU A 84 -0.63 1.51 -3.01
N VAL A 85 0.38 1.54 -2.14
CA VAL A 85 1.59 0.74 -2.24
C VAL A 85 1.80 -0.08 -0.97
N PHE A 86 2.10 -1.37 -1.14
CA PHE A 86 2.60 -2.24 -0.08
C PHE A 86 4.11 -2.44 -0.30
N PRO A 87 4.97 -1.62 0.33
CA PRO A 87 6.39 -1.56 -0.02
C PRO A 87 7.19 -2.80 0.40
N GLU A 88 6.63 -3.66 1.23
CA GLU A 88 7.19 -4.98 1.57
C GLU A 88 7.23 -5.92 0.34
N GLY A 89 6.36 -5.70 -0.65
CA GLY A 89 6.26 -6.51 -1.87
C GLY A 89 5.74 -7.93 -1.67
N THR A 90 5.54 -8.36 -0.44
CA THR A 90 4.97 -9.68 -0.07
C THR A 90 4.15 -9.55 1.21
N ARG A 91 3.28 -10.53 1.48
CA ARG A 91 2.55 -10.61 2.75
C ARG A 91 3.40 -11.35 3.77
N ASN A 92 3.72 -10.66 4.86
CA ASN A 92 4.44 -11.22 6.00
C ASN A 92 3.47 -11.79 7.02
N LYS A 93 3.92 -12.78 7.81
CA LYS A 93 3.10 -13.29 8.90
C LYS A 93 3.07 -12.28 10.05
N PRO A 94 1.98 -12.22 10.83
CA PRO A 94 1.87 -11.26 11.94
C PRO A 94 3.01 -11.35 12.96
N ASN A 95 3.50 -12.56 13.23
CA ASN A 95 4.61 -12.81 14.18
C ASN A 95 5.99 -12.46 13.62
N GLU A 96 6.12 -12.18 12.33
CA GLU A 96 7.38 -11.76 11.69
C GLU A 96 7.54 -10.22 11.71
N GLY A 97 6.50 -9.50 12.16
CA GLY A 97 6.50 -8.04 12.18
C GLY A 97 6.42 -7.41 10.79
N ILE A 98 6.96 -6.20 10.66
CA ILE A 98 6.99 -5.43 9.42
C ILE A 98 8.25 -5.76 8.62
N GLY A 99 8.09 -6.19 7.38
CA GLY A 99 9.20 -6.48 6.49
C GLY A 99 9.90 -5.22 5.97
N LYS A 100 11.05 -5.40 5.33
CA LYS A 100 11.82 -4.29 4.73
C LYS A 100 11.02 -3.61 3.61
N PHE A 101 11.05 -2.29 3.59
CA PHE A 101 10.39 -1.49 2.56
C PHE A 101 11.28 -1.31 1.32
N GLY A 102 10.67 -1.50 0.16
CA GLY A 102 11.23 -1.03 -1.11
C GLY A 102 10.97 0.46 -1.28
N ASN A 103 11.86 1.17 -1.97
CA ASN A 103 11.86 2.63 -2.07
C ASN A 103 10.92 3.22 -3.15
N SER A 104 10.10 2.39 -3.81
CA SER A 104 9.24 2.85 -4.92
C SER A 104 8.19 3.88 -4.49
N CYS A 105 7.68 3.78 -3.25
CA CYS A 105 6.72 4.73 -2.70
C CYS A 105 7.35 6.11 -2.47
N GLY A 106 8.57 6.16 -1.93
CA GLY A 106 9.30 7.41 -1.73
C GLY A 106 9.69 8.07 -3.05
N VAL A 107 10.19 7.28 -4.02
CA VAL A 107 10.51 7.82 -5.36
C VAL A 107 9.25 8.36 -6.04
N LEU A 108 8.12 7.67 -5.96
CA LEU A 108 6.86 8.15 -6.53
C LEU A 108 6.40 9.45 -5.86
N ALA A 109 6.38 9.49 -4.53
CA ALA A 109 5.92 10.65 -3.76
C ALA A 109 6.80 11.89 -4.01
N SER A 110 8.12 11.71 -3.97
CA SER A 110 9.09 12.78 -4.24
C SER A 110 8.99 13.33 -5.67
N ASN A 111 8.92 12.45 -6.69
CA ASN A 111 8.81 12.86 -8.10
C ASN A 111 7.53 13.65 -8.41
N GLU A 112 6.44 13.33 -7.73
CA GLU A 112 5.14 13.99 -7.94
C GLU A 112 4.87 15.10 -6.91
N SER A 113 5.80 15.35 -5.99
CA SER A 113 5.69 16.36 -4.91
C SER A 113 4.41 16.19 -4.08
N VAL A 114 4.03 14.94 -3.77
CA VAL A 114 2.85 14.59 -2.99
C VAL A 114 3.25 13.90 -1.67
N PRO A 115 2.41 13.99 -0.63
CA PRO A 115 2.70 13.32 0.64
C PRO A 115 2.56 11.79 0.56
N ILE A 116 3.31 11.10 1.44
CA ILE A 116 3.04 9.74 1.86
C ILE A 116 2.09 9.76 3.05
N ILE A 117 1.02 8.98 2.98
CA ILE A 117 0.13 8.70 4.12
C ILE A 117 0.45 7.29 4.62
N PRO A 118 1.13 7.14 5.77
CA PRO A 118 1.40 5.83 6.33
C PRO A 118 0.15 5.29 7.00
N ILE A 119 -0.16 4.02 6.75
CA ILE A 119 -1.31 3.31 7.29
C ILE A 119 -0.82 2.02 7.93
N CYS A 120 -1.25 1.75 9.16
CA CYS A 120 -0.93 0.54 9.89
C CYS A 120 -2.21 -0.21 10.26
N HIS A 121 -2.18 -1.54 10.18
CA HIS A 121 -3.31 -2.40 10.55
C HIS A 121 -2.84 -3.74 11.10
N ASN A 122 -3.74 -4.43 11.84
CA ASN A 122 -3.52 -5.75 12.43
C ASN A 122 -4.32 -6.87 11.74
N SER A 123 -4.75 -6.68 10.50
CA SER A 123 -5.64 -7.61 9.78
C SER A 123 -5.12 -9.05 9.68
N GLY A 124 -3.79 -9.25 9.70
CA GLY A 124 -3.16 -10.55 9.66
C GLY A 124 -3.48 -11.45 10.87
N LYS A 125 -3.86 -10.87 12.02
CA LYS A 125 -4.31 -11.62 13.20
C LYS A 125 -5.62 -12.37 12.92
N TYR A 126 -6.50 -11.80 12.11
CA TYR A 126 -7.87 -12.27 11.91
C TYR A 126 -8.07 -13.00 10.58
N TRP A 127 -7.39 -12.55 9.54
CA TRP A 127 -7.41 -13.21 8.22
C TRP A 127 -5.99 -13.53 7.75
N ILE A 128 -5.52 -14.71 8.16
CA ILE A 128 -4.18 -15.20 7.81
C ILE A 128 -4.09 -15.45 6.30
N ASN A 129 -3.03 -14.93 5.68
CA ASN A 129 -2.77 -15.14 4.26
C ASN A 129 -2.66 -16.64 3.93
N LYS A 130 -3.26 -17.06 2.80
CA LYS A 130 -3.35 -18.45 2.34
C LYS A 130 -4.13 -19.41 3.27
N SER A 131 -4.90 -18.89 4.23
CA SER A 131 -5.77 -19.68 5.08
C SER A 131 -7.24 -19.40 4.76
N PHE A 132 -8.06 -20.46 4.69
CA PHE A 132 -9.52 -20.31 4.64
C PHE A 132 -10.11 -19.97 6.01
N LYS A 133 -9.39 -20.30 7.10
CA LYS A 133 -9.82 -19.99 8.45
C LYS A 133 -9.68 -18.50 8.73
N LYS A 134 -10.74 -17.91 9.26
CA LYS A 134 -10.77 -16.54 9.75
C LYS A 134 -11.04 -16.57 11.25
N LYS A 135 -10.48 -15.64 11.98
CA LYS A 135 -10.76 -15.47 13.42
C LYS A 135 -11.70 -14.28 13.58
N ARG A 136 -12.62 -14.38 14.54
CA ARG A 136 -13.46 -13.24 14.93
C ARG A 136 -12.61 -12.22 15.67
N GLY A 137 -12.88 -10.94 15.46
CA GLY A 137 -12.22 -9.83 16.17
C GLY A 137 -12.30 -8.55 15.37
N ASP A 138 -11.79 -7.48 15.96
CA ASP A 138 -11.79 -6.14 15.39
C ASP A 138 -10.44 -5.86 14.71
N ILE A 139 -10.51 -5.30 13.51
CA ILE A 139 -9.32 -4.89 12.78
C ILE A 139 -9.10 -3.40 13.00
N ASP A 140 -8.02 -3.08 13.71
CA ASP A 140 -7.59 -1.71 13.87
C ASP A 140 -6.90 -1.22 12.60
N VAL A 141 -7.26 0.00 12.17
CA VAL A 141 -6.62 0.71 11.06
C VAL A 141 -6.26 2.10 11.54
N ILE A 142 -4.97 2.38 11.63
CA ILE A 142 -4.45 3.67 12.09
C ILE A 142 -3.84 4.40 10.91
N ILE A 143 -4.27 5.65 10.69
CA ILE A 143 -3.79 6.53 9.63
C ILE A 143 -2.87 7.58 10.26
N GLY A 144 -1.61 7.59 9.83
CA GLY A 144 -0.62 8.55 10.30
C GLY A 144 -0.74 9.92 9.64
N LYS A 145 0.07 10.86 10.14
CA LYS A 145 0.18 12.19 9.55
C LYS A 145 0.86 12.12 8.18
N PRO A 146 0.55 13.06 7.26
CA PRO A 146 1.24 13.16 5.98
C PRO A 146 2.75 13.35 6.17
N ILE A 147 3.56 12.59 5.44
CA ILE A 147 5.01 12.69 5.39
C ILE A 147 5.37 13.37 4.06
N LEU A 148 6.01 14.52 4.12
CA LEU A 148 6.48 15.30 2.97
C LEU A 148 8.00 15.35 2.97
N GLY A 149 8.60 15.33 1.79
CA GLY A 149 10.05 15.47 1.65
C GLY A 149 10.50 15.23 0.20
N THR A 150 11.72 15.64 -0.10
CA THR A 150 12.31 15.53 -1.43
C THR A 150 13.25 14.33 -1.56
N ASP A 151 13.77 13.80 -0.44
CA ASP A 151 14.60 12.61 -0.46
C ASP A 151 13.76 11.34 -0.32
N PRO A 152 13.70 10.49 -1.37
CA PRO A 152 12.92 9.27 -1.38
C PRO A 152 13.26 8.28 -0.26
N LYS A 153 14.53 8.19 0.14
CA LYS A 153 14.97 7.25 1.17
C LYS A 153 14.50 7.71 2.55
N THR A 154 14.64 8.99 2.83
CA THR A 154 14.21 9.58 4.10
C THR A 154 12.70 9.40 4.31
N ILE A 155 11.87 9.82 3.35
CA ILE A 155 10.41 9.72 3.50
C ILE A 155 9.90 8.28 3.55
N THR A 156 10.57 7.34 2.85
CA THR A 156 10.28 5.90 2.98
C THR A 156 10.68 5.37 4.35
N GLY A 157 11.83 5.81 4.89
CA GLY A 157 12.32 5.43 6.20
C GLY A 157 11.42 5.94 7.33
N GLU A 158 10.93 7.17 7.24
CA GLU A 158 9.95 7.73 8.18
C GLU A 158 8.64 6.94 8.17
N ALA A 159 8.11 6.62 6.99
CA ALA A 159 6.91 5.80 6.85
C ALA A 159 7.11 4.40 7.46
N TYR A 160 8.26 3.76 7.21
CA TYR A 160 8.63 2.48 7.81
C TYR A 160 8.67 2.54 9.33
N SER A 161 9.38 3.55 9.87
CA SER A 161 9.56 3.74 11.31
C SER A 161 8.22 3.97 12.01
N TRP A 162 7.35 4.79 11.42
CA TRP A 162 6.04 5.05 11.96
C TRP A 162 5.15 3.80 11.95
N ILE A 163 5.10 3.08 10.81
CA ILE A 163 4.31 1.85 10.68
C ILE A 163 4.81 0.78 11.65
N SER A 164 6.13 0.58 11.76
CA SER A 164 6.73 -0.41 12.66
C SER A 164 6.42 -0.11 14.12
N LYS A 165 6.55 1.15 14.55
CA LYS A 165 6.22 1.58 15.91
C LYS A 165 4.73 1.39 16.23
N THR A 166 3.86 1.80 15.29
CA THR A 166 2.40 1.68 15.45
C THR A 166 1.97 0.21 15.48
N TYR A 167 2.60 -0.63 14.64
CA TYR A 167 2.32 -2.06 14.60
C TYR A 167 2.58 -2.74 15.95
N MET A 168 3.68 -2.39 16.64
CA MET A 168 3.97 -2.90 17.99
C MET A 168 2.94 -2.49 19.05
N GLN A 169 2.17 -1.43 18.81
CA GLN A 169 1.12 -0.97 19.74
C GLN A 169 -0.21 -1.71 19.54
N ILE A 170 -0.51 -2.16 18.30
CA ILE A 170 -1.79 -2.80 17.96
C ILE A 170 -1.68 -4.32 17.75
N CYS A 171 -0.50 -4.87 17.79
CA CYS A 171 -0.16 -6.28 17.68
C CYS A 171 0.62 -6.78 18.86
#